data_98e223f672d56eec5225d431e7cd75d9
#
_entry.id   98e223f672d56eec5225d431e7cd75d9
#
_cell.length_a   1.000
_cell.length_b   1.000
_cell.length_c   1.000
_cell.angle_alpha   90.00
_cell.angle_beta   90.00
_cell.angle_gamma   90.00
#
_symmetry.space_group_name_H-M   'P 1'
#
loop_
_entity.id
_entity.type
_entity.pdbx_description
1 polymer ?
#
loop_
_entity_poly.entity_id
_entity_poly.type
_entity_poly.pdbx_seq_one_letter_code
_entity_poly.pdbx_strand_id
1 'polypeptide(L)'
;MWLINKSKTLKEHIRHGKYAWPGGYPVYFLTDDGEALSYDAVKENYRQVLSAVKNNDNNGWKVIAADVNWEDGFLYCSHTGNKIESAYGEE
;
A
#
# COMPACT_ATOMS: atom_id res chain seq x y z
N MET A 1 2.65 -0.61 11.45
CA MET A 1 2.76 0.34 10.33
C MET A 1 4.21 0.61 9.99
N TRP A 2 4.53 0.61 8.72
CA TRP A 2 5.87 0.92 8.25
C TRP A 2 5.85 2.24 7.49
N LEU A 3 6.68 3.19 7.91
CA LEU A 3 6.74 4.49 7.24
C LEU A 3 7.54 4.38 5.95
N ILE A 4 7.05 5.03 4.91
CA ILE A 4 7.70 5.06 3.61
C ILE A 4 8.03 6.51 3.29
N ASN A 5 9.27 6.90 3.49
CA ASN A 5 9.72 8.27 3.25
C ASN A 5 10.82 8.35 2.20
N LYS A 6 11.21 7.22 1.63
CA LYS A 6 12.25 7.15 0.61
C LYS A 6 11.88 6.11 -0.44
N SER A 7 12.34 6.32 -1.66
CA SER A 7 12.11 5.37 -2.74
C SER A 7 12.68 3.99 -2.43
N LYS A 8 13.78 3.94 -1.69
CA LYS A 8 14.39 2.67 -1.29
C LYS A 8 13.44 1.85 -0.43
N THR A 9 12.77 2.49 0.51
CA THR A 9 11.81 1.82 1.39
C THR A 9 10.64 1.25 0.59
N LEU A 10 10.13 2.04 -0.37
CA LEU A 10 9.07 1.56 -1.25
C LEU A 10 9.50 0.34 -2.04
N LYS A 11 10.71 0.38 -2.60
CA LYS A 11 11.24 -0.75 -3.36
C LYS A 11 11.32 -2.01 -2.52
N GLU A 12 11.74 -1.87 -1.28
CA GLU A 12 11.84 -3.01 -0.37
C GLU A 12 10.48 -3.63 -0.08
N HIS A 13 9.45 -2.82 0.11
CA HIS A 13 8.10 -3.32 0.34
C HIS A 13 7.56 -4.06 -0.88
N ILE A 14 7.79 -3.52 -2.06
CA ILE A 14 7.35 -4.19 -3.29
C ILE A 14 8.08 -5.52 -3.48
N ARG A 15 9.36 -5.55 -3.15
CA ARG A 15 10.16 -6.78 -3.26
C ARG A 15 9.69 -7.85 -2.30
N HIS A 16 9.29 -7.48 -1.09
CA HIS A 16 8.78 -8.43 -0.09
C HIS A 16 7.47 -9.08 -0.51
N GLY A 17 6.69 -8.41 -1.35
CA GLY A 17 5.46 -8.96 -1.84
C GLY A 17 4.24 -8.53 -1.05
N LYS A 18 3.11 -9.11 -1.43
CA LYS A 18 1.79 -8.70 -0.96
C LYS A 18 1.56 -9.03 0.52
N TYR A 19 2.26 -10.01 1.06
CA TYR A 19 2.00 -10.51 2.40
C TYR A 19 3.18 -10.26 3.31
N ALA A 20 2.88 -9.72 4.50
CA ALA A 20 3.89 -9.48 5.51
C ALA A 20 4.31 -10.80 6.15
N TRP A 21 5.59 -10.92 6.46
CA TRP A 21 6.16 -12.13 7.04
C TRP A 21 6.62 -11.83 8.47
N PRO A 22 6.50 -12.77 9.41
CA PRO A 22 5.89 -14.10 9.28
C PRO A 22 4.36 -14.06 9.37
N GLY A 23 3.69 -15.08 8.86
CA GLY A 23 2.25 -15.22 8.98
C GLY A 23 1.46 -14.92 7.72
N GLY A 24 2.06 -14.26 6.74
CA GLY A 24 1.38 -14.00 5.48
C GLY A 24 0.20 -13.04 5.58
N TYR A 25 0.35 -11.96 6.36
CA TYR A 25 -0.72 -10.97 6.53
C TYR A 25 -0.77 -10.00 5.35
N PRO A 26 -1.96 -9.71 4.81
CA PRO A 26 -2.06 -8.83 3.64
C PRO A 26 -1.67 -7.40 3.97
N VAL A 27 -0.89 -6.80 3.06
CA VAL A 27 -0.35 -5.45 3.22
C VAL A 27 -1.08 -4.51 2.26
N TYR A 28 -1.32 -3.29 2.70
CA TYR A 28 -1.82 -2.21 1.85
C TYR A 28 -1.02 -0.95 2.12
N PHE A 29 -1.20 0.05 1.27
CA PHE A 29 -0.44 1.29 1.36
C PHE A 29 -1.36 2.47 1.64
N LEU A 30 -0.83 3.45 2.37
CA LEU A 30 -1.55 4.69 2.65
C LEU A 30 -0.86 5.85 1.93
N THR A 31 -1.66 6.71 1.34
CA THR A 31 -1.16 7.91 0.67
C THR A 31 -1.17 9.10 1.62
N ASP A 32 -0.53 10.20 1.20
CA ASP A 32 -0.43 11.39 2.03
C ASP A 32 -1.77 12.12 2.20
N ASP A 33 -2.75 11.81 1.38
CA ASP A 33 -4.09 12.38 1.52
C ASP A 33 -5.07 11.42 2.23
N GLY A 34 -4.55 10.36 2.84
CA GLY A 34 -5.36 9.46 3.65
C GLY A 34 -6.07 8.36 2.89
N GLU A 35 -5.74 8.15 1.62
CA GLU A 35 -6.35 7.10 0.83
C GLU A 35 -5.61 5.78 0.97
N ALA A 36 -6.33 4.68 0.81
CA ALA A 36 -5.76 3.35 0.86
C ALA A 36 -5.55 2.83 -0.56
N LEU A 37 -4.38 2.23 -0.81
CA LEU A 37 -4.07 1.60 -2.09
C LEU A 37 -3.68 0.15 -1.84
N SER A 38 -4.22 -0.77 -2.64
CA SER A 38 -3.84 -2.17 -2.54
C SER A 38 -2.40 -2.37 -3.02
N TYR A 39 -1.79 -3.46 -2.59
CA TYR A 39 -0.46 -3.82 -3.07
C TYR A 39 -0.45 -3.93 -4.60
N ASP A 40 -1.47 -4.56 -5.17
CA ASP A 40 -1.54 -4.75 -6.61
C ASP A 40 -1.62 -3.42 -7.35
N ALA A 41 -2.40 -2.46 -6.83
CA ALA A 41 -2.51 -1.15 -7.45
C ALA A 41 -1.18 -0.42 -7.44
N VAL A 42 -0.44 -0.48 -6.33
CA VAL A 42 0.87 0.15 -6.23
C VAL A 42 1.86 -0.51 -7.17
N LYS A 43 1.83 -1.85 -7.24
CA LYS A 43 2.75 -2.59 -8.10
C LYS A 43 2.49 -2.30 -9.58
N GLU A 44 1.22 -2.24 -9.99
CA GLU A 44 0.86 -1.96 -11.37
C GLU A 44 1.20 -0.54 -11.79
N ASN A 45 1.15 0.38 -10.84
CA ASN A 45 1.44 1.78 -11.08
C ASN A 45 2.76 2.20 -10.43
N TYR A 46 3.69 1.27 -10.34
CA TYR A 46 4.92 1.43 -9.57
C TYR A 46 5.71 2.68 -9.97
N ARG A 47 5.81 2.96 -11.27
CA ARG A 47 6.57 4.12 -11.74
C ARG A 47 5.99 5.43 -11.21
N GLN A 48 4.67 5.54 -11.23
CA GLN A 48 3.99 6.75 -10.74
C GLN A 48 4.16 6.90 -9.24
N VAL A 49 4.01 5.79 -8.50
CA VAL A 49 4.16 5.80 -7.05
C VAL A 49 5.61 6.13 -6.67
N LEU A 50 6.56 5.49 -7.35
CA LEU A 50 7.98 5.71 -7.07
C LEU A 50 8.36 7.16 -7.33
N SER A 51 7.89 7.72 -8.45
CA SER A 51 8.15 9.13 -8.80
C SER A 51 7.57 10.07 -7.75
N ALA A 52 6.33 9.80 -7.31
CA ALA A 52 5.69 10.65 -6.30
C ALA A 52 6.44 10.61 -4.97
N VAL A 53 6.88 9.43 -4.55
CA VAL A 53 7.65 9.30 -3.31
C VAL A 53 9.02 9.98 -3.44
N LYS A 54 9.70 9.76 -4.56
CA LYS A 54 11.04 10.30 -4.79
C LYS A 54 11.02 11.82 -4.90
N ASN A 55 10.02 12.38 -5.60
CA ASN A 55 9.94 13.80 -5.88
C ASN A 55 9.04 14.56 -4.92
N ASN A 56 8.43 13.86 -3.95
CA ASN A 56 7.52 14.47 -2.99
C ASN A 56 6.33 15.16 -3.68
N ASP A 57 5.75 14.50 -4.68
CA ASP A 57 4.60 15.03 -5.42
C ASP A 57 3.29 14.75 -4.71
N ASN A 58 2.35 15.70 -4.79
CA ASN A 58 1.03 15.56 -4.16
C ASN A 58 -0.02 15.21 -5.20
N ASN A 59 0.20 14.13 -5.93
CA ASN A 59 -0.66 13.74 -7.07
C ASN A 59 -1.54 12.52 -6.78
N GLY A 60 -1.66 12.15 -5.51
CA GLY A 60 -2.47 10.99 -5.12
C GLY A 60 -1.72 9.68 -5.17
N TRP A 61 -0.50 9.67 -5.66
CA TRP A 61 0.32 8.47 -5.73
C TRP A 61 1.41 8.42 -4.67
N LYS A 62 1.52 9.47 -3.84
CA LYS A 62 2.57 9.52 -2.84
C LYS A 62 2.19 8.66 -1.64
N VAL A 63 2.76 7.48 -1.59
CA VAL A 63 2.59 6.56 -0.48
C VAL A 63 3.49 6.98 0.66
N ILE A 64 2.93 7.08 1.87
CA ILE A 64 3.69 7.49 3.06
C ILE A 64 3.84 6.37 4.08
N ALA A 65 3.08 5.30 3.95
CA ALA A 65 3.14 4.20 4.90
C ALA A 65 2.58 2.93 4.29
N ALA A 66 2.97 1.81 4.87
CA ALA A 66 2.36 0.51 4.59
C ALA A 66 1.88 -0.07 5.91
N ASP A 67 0.83 -0.84 5.86
CA ASP A 67 0.26 -1.45 7.05
C ASP A 67 -0.39 -2.78 6.69
N VAL A 68 -0.71 -3.56 7.72
CA VAL A 68 -1.44 -4.81 7.55
C VAL A 68 -2.91 -4.55 7.77
N ASN A 69 -3.75 -5.07 6.86
CA ASN A 69 -5.18 -4.99 7.05
C ASN A 69 -5.64 -6.19 7.90
N TRP A 70 -5.71 -5.96 9.21
CA TRP A 70 -6.00 -7.04 10.15
C TRP A 70 -7.44 -7.51 10.09
N GLU A 71 -8.40 -6.59 10.14
CA GLU A 71 -9.79 -6.98 10.33
C GLU A 71 -10.80 -6.15 9.53
N ASP A 72 -10.37 -5.15 8.79
CA ASP A 72 -11.28 -4.25 8.11
C ASP A 72 -11.78 -4.87 6.81
N GLY A 73 -12.96 -5.47 6.87
CA GLY A 73 -13.59 -6.09 5.71
C GLY A 73 -14.19 -5.08 4.74
N PHE A 74 -14.16 -3.79 5.08
CA PHE A 74 -14.74 -2.73 4.26
C PHE A 74 -13.68 -1.76 3.73
N LEU A 75 -12.42 -2.16 3.77
CA LEU A 75 -11.33 -1.35 3.24
C LEU A 75 -11.20 -1.60 1.73
N TYR A 76 -11.31 -0.53 0.95
CA TYR A 76 -11.25 -0.60 -0.50
C TYR A 76 -10.11 0.23 -1.04
N CYS A 77 -9.53 -0.24 -2.15
CA CYS A 77 -8.49 0.49 -2.85
C CYS A 77 -9.10 1.71 -3.56
N SER A 78 -8.56 2.90 -3.30
CA SER A 78 -9.06 4.12 -3.92
C SER A 78 -8.89 4.13 -5.42
N HIS A 79 -7.87 3.47 -5.93
CA HIS A 79 -7.58 3.50 -7.36
C HIS A 79 -8.44 2.51 -8.14
N THR A 80 -8.53 1.27 -7.66
CA THR A 80 -9.22 0.21 -8.39
C THR A 80 -10.66 0.02 -7.95
N GLY A 81 -11.00 0.47 -6.76
CA GLY A 81 -12.30 0.19 -6.17
C GLY A 81 -12.47 -1.21 -5.64
N ASN A 82 -11.44 -2.04 -5.74
CA ASN A 82 -11.50 -3.42 -5.26
C ASN A 82 -11.28 -3.49 -3.76
N LYS A 83 -11.91 -4.49 -3.15
CA LYS A 83 -11.74 -4.73 -1.72
C LYS A 83 -10.31 -5.16 -1.42
N ILE A 84 -9.74 -4.57 -0.38
CA ILE A 84 -8.41 -4.94 0.08
C ILE A 84 -8.56 -6.14 1.03
N GLU A 85 -7.81 -7.19 0.76
CA GLU A 85 -7.85 -8.41 1.55
C GLU A 85 -7.52 -8.11 3.01
N SER A 86 -8.22 -8.76 3.95
CA SER A 86 -7.95 -8.62 5.37
C SER A 86 -7.52 -9.96 5.96
N ALA A 87 -6.69 -9.89 7.01
CA ALA A 87 -6.17 -11.11 7.64
C ALA A 87 -7.28 -11.87 8.36
N TYR A 88 -8.14 -11.16 9.07
CA TYR A 88 -9.19 -11.75 9.89
C TYR A 88 -10.58 -11.20 9.60
N GLY A 89 -10.74 -10.43 8.54
CA GLY A 89 -12.02 -9.85 8.18
C GLY A 89 -12.99 -10.90 7.66
N GLU A 90 -14.28 -10.60 7.78
CA GLU A 90 -15.31 -11.49 7.26
C GLU A 90 -15.37 -11.45 5.75
N GLU A 91 -15.67 -12.59 5.19
CA GLU A 91 -15.79 -12.73 3.74
C GLU A 91 -17.13 -12.25 3.23
#